data_179db55a22eb6a3b300ee3cc7d16ec2f
#
_entry.id   179db55a22eb6a3b300ee3cc7d16ec2f
#
_cell.length_a   1.000
_cell.length_b   1.000
_cell.length_c   1.000
_cell.angle_alpha   90.00
_cell.angle_beta   90.00
_cell.angle_gamma   90.00
#
_symmetry.space_group_name_H-M   'P 1'
#
loop_
_entity.id
_entity.type
_entity.pdbx_description
1 polymer ?
#
loop_
_entity_poly.entity_id
_entity_poly.type
_entity_poly.pdbx_seq_one_letter_code
_entity_poly.pdbx_strand_id
1 'polypeptide(L)'
;MTEKPTRTAAGVATLLGSALSNQLGAAVGSFAFPVIGPVGVVVVRQFVAAIVLLPLARPRFWTFTRAQWWPVLLLALVFGTMNLGLYTAIDRIGLGLAVTLEFLGPLAIAIAGSRSRGTILCAAAAVVGVAAIMHPQPTTDYLGIAFGLAAAGCWAAYILLNRAVGRRLPGVQGTATAAGVSALLFIPVGVVVFLVTPPSPAALCYAVAAGVLASAVPYVADLIALRRVPARLFSLLMSIQPIFAALVGAVLLSQRLGLLEWAGIAMIVGANVSALLLARRSQSRSSSAYLRTAPE
;
A
#
# COMPACT_ATOMS: atom_id res chain seq x y z
N MET A 1 10.74 3.41 -35.68
CA MET A 1 9.98 2.59 -34.67
C MET A 1 10.82 2.22 -33.43
N THR A 2 11.60 3.16 -32.88
CA THR A 2 12.59 2.92 -31.79
C THR A 2 12.18 3.55 -30.44
N GLU A 3 10.98 4.13 -30.31
CA GLU A 3 10.55 4.83 -29.08
C GLU A 3 9.92 3.96 -27.97
N LYS A 4 9.51 2.71 -28.25
CA LYS A 4 8.84 1.86 -27.26
C LYS A 4 9.71 1.43 -26.07
N PRO A 5 10.99 1.02 -26.22
CA PRO A 5 11.80 0.55 -25.09
C PRO A 5 12.18 1.69 -24.11
N THR A 6 12.45 2.90 -24.59
CA THR A 6 12.80 4.05 -23.75
C THR A 6 11.64 4.53 -22.89
N ARG A 7 10.40 4.51 -23.39
CA ARG A 7 9.18 4.86 -22.63
C ARG A 7 8.90 3.86 -21.52
N THR A 8 9.09 2.58 -21.77
CA THR A 8 8.89 1.53 -20.77
C THR A 8 9.97 1.62 -19.67
N ALA A 9 11.23 1.83 -20.04
CA ALA A 9 12.32 2.01 -19.08
C ALA A 9 12.10 3.22 -18.16
N ALA A 10 11.69 4.36 -18.74
CA ALA A 10 11.32 5.53 -17.94
C ALA A 10 10.14 5.27 -17.00
N GLY A 11 9.13 4.51 -17.43
CA GLY A 11 8.01 4.10 -16.60
C GLY A 11 8.45 3.19 -15.44
N VAL A 12 9.34 2.25 -15.69
CA VAL A 12 9.94 1.38 -14.66
C VAL A 12 10.73 2.21 -13.64
N ALA A 13 11.59 3.12 -14.09
CA ALA A 13 12.34 4.00 -13.20
C ALA A 13 11.42 4.87 -12.34
N THR A 14 10.32 5.39 -12.92
CA THR A 14 9.31 6.15 -12.18
C THR A 14 8.66 5.30 -11.07
N LEU A 15 8.34 4.03 -11.34
CA LEU A 15 7.74 3.11 -10.35
C LEU A 15 8.72 2.76 -9.23
N LEU A 16 9.96 2.47 -9.56
CA LEU A 16 10.98 2.19 -8.56
C LEU A 16 11.25 3.42 -7.69
N GLY A 17 11.30 4.60 -8.29
CA GLY A 17 11.40 5.87 -7.55
C GLY A 17 10.18 6.13 -6.66
N SER A 18 8.97 5.83 -7.14
CA SER A 18 7.73 5.88 -6.36
C SER A 18 7.77 4.95 -5.15
N ALA A 19 8.14 3.69 -5.38
CA ALA A 19 8.24 2.69 -4.31
C ALA A 19 9.29 3.08 -3.27
N LEU A 20 10.45 3.55 -3.69
CA LEU A 20 11.49 4.02 -2.79
C LEU A 20 11.05 5.26 -2.02
N SER A 21 10.43 6.26 -2.69
CA SER A 21 9.89 7.45 -2.05
C SER A 21 8.87 7.09 -0.96
N ASN A 22 7.98 6.12 -1.23
CA ASN A 22 7.02 5.66 -0.24
C ASN A 22 7.69 5.13 1.03
N GLN A 23 8.74 4.31 0.90
CA GLN A 23 9.45 3.75 2.05
C GLN A 23 10.29 4.81 2.78
N LEU A 24 10.92 5.72 2.04
CA LEU A 24 11.61 6.88 2.63
C LEU A 24 10.64 7.77 3.43
N GLY A 25 9.46 8.02 2.85
CA GLY A 25 8.42 8.78 3.54
C GLY A 25 7.94 8.11 4.82
N ALA A 26 7.77 6.78 4.82
CA ALA A 26 7.40 6.03 6.00
C ALA A 26 8.52 6.08 7.08
N ALA A 27 9.78 5.92 6.68
CA ALA A 27 10.92 6.04 7.57
C ALA A 27 11.08 7.46 8.16
N VAL A 28 10.95 8.49 7.33
CA VAL A 28 11.01 9.89 7.79
C VAL A 28 9.86 10.19 8.76
N GLY A 29 8.66 9.66 8.49
CA GLY A 29 7.52 9.80 9.39
C GLY A 29 7.75 9.19 10.76
N SER A 30 8.50 8.08 10.85
CA SER A 30 8.77 7.43 12.13
C SER A 30 9.66 8.27 13.08
N PHE A 31 10.43 9.24 12.55
CA PHE A 31 11.15 10.19 13.40
C PHE A 31 10.23 11.12 14.21
N ALA A 32 8.96 11.25 13.82
CA ALA A 32 7.97 12.01 14.59
C ALA A 32 7.27 11.16 15.67
N PHE A 33 7.40 9.83 15.66
CA PHE A 33 6.70 8.93 16.61
C PHE A 33 6.99 9.22 18.08
N PRO A 34 8.23 9.56 18.51
CA PRO A 34 8.49 9.89 19.91
C PRO A 34 7.73 11.11 20.43
N VAL A 35 7.26 12.00 19.53
CA VAL A 35 6.59 13.26 19.90
C VAL A 35 5.07 13.17 19.72
N ILE A 36 4.60 12.74 18.55
CA ILE A 36 3.17 12.75 18.19
C ILE A 36 2.58 11.36 17.97
N GLY A 37 3.39 10.33 18.16
CA GLY A 37 2.99 8.94 17.91
C GLY A 37 2.70 8.61 16.46
N PRO A 38 2.50 7.33 16.13
CA PRO A 38 2.11 6.91 14.78
C PRO A 38 0.76 7.51 14.36
N VAL A 39 -0.18 7.68 15.31
CA VAL A 39 -1.50 8.28 15.05
C VAL A 39 -1.38 9.71 14.57
N GLY A 40 -0.57 10.55 15.24
CA GLY A 40 -0.34 11.93 14.84
C GLY A 40 0.27 12.06 13.45
N VAL A 41 1.22 11.19 13.11
CA VAL A 41 1.79 11.15 11.75
C VAL A 41 0.74 10.79 10.71
N VAL A 42 -0.11 9.81 10.98
CA VAL A 42 -1.19 9.42 10.06
C VAL A 42 -2.18 10.56 9.88
N VAL A 43 -2.56 11.28 10.94
CA VAL A 43 -3.42 12.47 10.84
C VAL A 43 -2.84 13.47 9.83
N VAL A 44 -1.59 13.92 10.03
CA VAL A 44 -0.95 14.88 9.13
C VAL A 44 -0.90 14.33 7.69
N ARG A 45 -0.55 13.07 7.55
CA ARG A 45 -0.44 12.41 6.26
C ARG A 45 -1.76 12.36 5.50
N GLN A 46 -2.90 12.14 6.18
CA GLN A 46 -4.23 12.19 5.56
C GLN A 46 -4.55 13.57 5.03
N PHE A 47 -4.23 14.63 5.79
CA PHE A 47 -4.42 16.01 5.33
C PHE A 47 -3.54 16.33 4.12
N VAL A 48 -2.26 15.96 4.14
CA VAL A 48 -1.35 16.18 3.01
C VAL A 48 -1.85 15.46 1.76
N ALA A 49 -2.30 14.20 1.90
CA ALA A 49 -2.90 13.46 0.79
C ALA A 49 -4.13 14.19 0.22
N ALA A 50 -5.05 14.63 1.08
CA ALA A 50 -6.25 15.37 0.65
C ALA A 50 -5.91 16.69 -0.04
N ILE A 51 -4.98 17.49 0.52
CA ILE A 51 -4.55 18.77 -0.03
C ILE A 51 -3.94 18.61 -1.43
N VAL A 52 -3.24 17.50 -1.68
CA VAL A 52 -2.64 17.23 -3.00
C VAL A 52 -3.65 16.63 -3.97
N LEU A 53 -4.44 15.64 -3.53
CA LEU A 53 -5.29 14.87 -4.42
C LEU A 53 -6.57 15.62 -4.83
N LEU A 54 -7.17 16.40 -3.95
CA LEU A 54 -8.41 17.13 -4.27
C LEU A 54 -8.22 18.18 -5.39
N PRO A 55 -7.20 19.05 -5.34
CA PRO A 55 -6.96 19.99 -6.45
C PRO A 55 -6.57 19.30 -7.76
N LEU A 56 -5.81 18.18 -7.66
CA LEU A 56 -5.38 17.42 -8.84
C LEU A 56 -6.55 16.74 -9.54
N ALA A 57 -7.45 16.14 -8.79
CA ALA A 57 -8.59 15.38 -9.31
C ALA A 57 -9.81 16.25 -9.61
N ARG A 58 -9.96 17.41 -8.94
CA ARG A 58 -11.10 18.33 -9.00
C ARG A 58 -12.44 17.60 -9.00
N PRO A 59 -12.73 16.74 -7.98
CA PRO A 59 -13.93 15.92 -7.99
C PRO A 59 -15.18 16.78 -7.87
N ARG A 60 -16.20 16.43 -8.65
CA ARG A 60 -17.53 17.05 -8.56
C ARG A 60 -18.40 16.26 -7.59
N PHE A 61 -18.00 16.18 -6.32
CA PHE A 61 -18.62 15.32 -5.28
C PHE A 61 -20.09 15.65 -5.03
N TRP A 62 -20.55 16.88 -5.31
CA TRP A 62 -21.96 17.27 -5.22
C TRP A 62 -22.85 16.60 -6.28
N THR A 63 -22.28 16.02 -7.35
CA THR A 63 -23.03 15.28 -8.36
C THR A 63 -23.09 13.79 -8.09
N PHE A 64 -22.46 13.30 -7.04
CA PHE A 64 -22.37 11.88 -6.75
C PHE A 64 -23.71 11.34 -6.25
N THR A 65 -24.13 10.21 -6.83
CA THR A 65 -25.30 9.45 -6.41
C THR A 65 -25.01 8.62 -5.15
N ARG A 66 -26.06 8.16 -4.46
CA ARG A 66 -25.89 7.25 -3.29
C ARG A 66 -25.12 5.99 -3.66
N ALA A 67 -25.31 5.45 -4.87
CA ALA A 67 -24.58 4.28 -5.35
C ALA A 67 -23.07 4.55 -5.57
N GLN A 68 -22.66 5.81 -5.74
CA GLN A 68 -21.27 6.23 -5.85
C GLN A 68 -20.68 6.57 -4.48
N TRP A 69 -21.47 7.14 -3.57
CA TRP A 69 -21.01 7.55 -2.25
C TRP A 69 -20.64 6.39 -1.34
N TRP A 70 -21.46 5.32 -1.26
CA TRP A 70 -21.18 4.25 -0.31
C TRP A 70 -19.80 3.59 -0.48
N PRO A 71 -19.32 3.25 -1.72
CA PRO A 71 -17.98 2.68 -1.85
C PRO A 71 -16.88 3.72 -1.61
N VAL A 72 -17.14 5.02 -1.87
CA VAL A 72 -16.20 6.11 -1.55
C VAL A 72 -16.05 6.27 -0.03
N LEU A 73 -17.14 6.22 0.73
CA LEU A 73 -17.11 6.31 2.21
C LEU A 73 -16.40 5.12 2.83
N LEU A 74 -16.67 3.89 2.34
CA LEU A 74 -15.95 2.70 2.79
C LEU A 74 -14.46 2.78 2.43
N LEU A 75 -14.13 3.27 1.25
CA LEU A 75 -12.74 3.47 0.82
C LEU A 75 -12.04 4.50 1.71
N ALA A 76 -12.73 5.57 2.10
CA ALA A 76 -12.20 6.58 3.02
C ALA A 76 -11.87 6.00 4.40
N LEU A 77 -12.76 5.18 4.94
CA LEU A 77 -12.56 4.50 6.22
C LEU A 77 -11.37 3.52 6.13
N VAL A 78 -11.36 2.69 5.10
CA VAL A 78 -10.28 1.72 4.86
C VAL A 78 -8.95 2.42 4.64
N PHE A 79 -8.93 3.55 3.94
CA PHE A 79 -7.72 4.32 3.69
C PHE A 79 -7.08 4.84 5.00
N GLY A 80 -7.91 5.35 5.91
CA GLY A 80 -7.45 5.80 7.22
C GLY A 80 -6.99 4.66 8.13
N THR A 81 -7.80 3.61 8.26
CA THR A 81 -7.51 2.46 9.13
C THR A 81 -6.29 1.66 8.63
N MET A 82 -6.13 1.50 7.33
CA MET A 82 -4.95 0.86 6.72
C MET A 82 -3.66 1.59 7.12
N ASN A 83 -3.64 2.91 6.92
CA ASN A 83 -2.46 3.72 7.29
C ASN A 83 -2.21 3.68 8.80
N LEU A 84 -3.26 3.74 9.63
CA LEU A 84 -3.12 3.65 11.09
C LEU A 84 -2.54 2.31 11.51
N GLY A 85 -3.05 1.21 10.97
CA GLY A 85 -2.53 -0.14 11.21
C GLY A 85 -1.06 -0.27 10.81
N LEU A 86 -0.71 0.18 9.59
CA LEU A 86 0.66 0.12 9.09
C LEU A 86 1.63 0.94 9.96
N TYR A 87 1.30 2.19 10.26
CA TYR A 87 2.21 3.06 11.03
C TYR A 87 2.35 2.60 12.48
N THR A 88 1.29 2.05 13.08
CA THR A 88 1.37 1.42 14.40
C THR A 88 2.22 0.15 14.34
N ALA A 89 2.14 -0.63 13.28
CA ALA A 89 3.02 -1.79 13.08
C ALA A 89 4.49 -1.34 12.90
N ILE A 90 4.75 -0.28 12.11
CA ILE A 90 6.11 0.27 11.93
C ILE A 90 6.73 0.68 13.26
N ASP A 91 5.97 1.35 14.12
CA ASP A 91 6.42 1.77 15.45
C ASP A 91 6.83 0.59 16.35
N ARG A 92 6.15 -0.54 16.22
CA ARG A 92 6.31 -1.72 17.08
C ARG A 92 7.29 -2.75 16.57
N ILE A 93 7.24 -3.09 15.28
CA ILE A 93 8.02 -4.19 14.69
C ILE A 93 8.97 -3.73 13.57
N GLY A 94 9.02 -2.43 13.31
CA GLY A 94 9.90 -1.84 12.31
C GLY A 94 9.32 -1.84 10.90
N LEU A 95 9.94 -1.03 10.04
CA LEU A 95 9.45 -0.73 8.70
C LEU A 95 9.42 -1.96 7.78
N GLY A 96 10.52 -2.72 7.75
CA GLY A 96 10.65 -3.87 6.85
C GLY A 96 9.61 -4.96 7.11
N LEU A 97 9.41 -5.33 8.38
CA LEU A 97 8.45 -6.37 8.77
C LEU A 97 7.01 -5.90 8.59
N ALA A 98 6.69 -4.67 9.02
CA ALA A 98 5.35 -4.11 8.90
C ALA A 98 4.86 -4.07 7.44
N VAL A 99 5.69 -3.55 6.52
CA VAL A 99 5.37 -3.50 5.09
C VAL A 99 5.29 -4.90 4.48
N THR A 100 6.15 -5.83 4.91
CA THR A 100 6.11 -7.21 4.43
C THR A 100 4.79 -7.90 4.81
N LEU A 101 4.32 -7.72 6.04
CA LEU A 101 3.03 -8.26 6.49
C LEU A 101 1.87 -7.62 5.73
N GLU A 102 1.90 -6.32 5.52
CA GLU A 102 0.87 -5.61 4.76
C GLU A 102 0.73 -6.15 3.33
N PHE A 103 1.82 -6.61 2.71
CA PHE A 103 1.82 -7.22 1.37
C PHE A 103 1.09 -8.56 1.28
N LEU A 104 0.70 -9.18 2.38
CA LEU A 104 -0.22 -10.31 2.39
C LEU A 104 -1.62 -9.93 1.85
N GLY A 105 -2.00 -8.65 1.90
CA GLY A 105 -3.27 -8.16 1.34
C GLY A 105 -3.41 -8.41 -0.16
N PRO A 106 -2.53 -7.87 -1.01
CA PRO A 106 -2.48 -8.18 -2.45
C PRO A 106 -2.36 -9.67 -2.74
N LEU A 107 -1.58 -10.41 -1.95
CA LEU A 107 -1.45 -11.87 -2.09
C LEU A 107 -2.80 -12.56 -1.86
N ALA A 108 -3.53 -12.21 -0.80
CA ALA A 108 -4.84 -12.77 -0.51
C ALA A 108 -5.83 -12.57 -1.67
N ILE A 109 -5.84 -11.38 -2.29
CA ILE A 109 -6.65 -11.10 -3.48
C ILE A 109 -6.23 -11.96 -4.67
N ALA A 110 -4.93 -12.15 -4.89
CA ALA A 110 -4.42 -12.98 -5.97
C ALA A 110 -4.81 -14.46 -5.78
N ILE A 111 -4.75 -14.95 -4.53
CA ILE A 111 -5.13 -16.32 -4.16
C ILE A 111 -6.65 -16.53 -4.28
N ALA A 112 -7.46 -15.59 -3.80
CA ALA A 112 -8.92 -15.69 -3.88
C ALA A 112 -9.44 -15.78 -5.32
N GLY A 113 -8.69 -15.23 -6.28
CA GLY A 113 -9.02 -15.28 -7.71
C GLY A 113 -8.65 -16.60 -8.42
N SER A 114 -7.93 -17.52 -7.77
CA SER A 114 -7.48 -18.77 -8.39
C SER A 114 -7.29 -19.88 -7.35
N ARG A 115 -7.82 -21.07 -7.64
CA ARG A 115 -7.66 -22.27 -6.79
C ARG A 115 -6.69 -23.28 -7.40
N SER A 116 -5.69 -22.83 -8.14
CA SER A 116 -4.68 -23.71 -8.70
C SER A 116 -3.70 -24.25 -7.63
N ARG A 117 -3.08 -25.41 -7.90
CA ARG A 117 -2.03 -25.96 -7.02
C ARG A 117 -0.91 -24.94 -6.76
N GLY A 118 -0.51 -24.17 -7.78
CA GLY A 118 0.49 -23.14 -7.65
C GLY A 118 0.06 -22.01 -6.69
N THR A 119 -1.23 -21.65 -6.70
CA THR A 119 -1.79 -20.65 -5.77
C THR A 119 -1.77 -21.13 -4.31
N ILE A 120 -2.07 -22.42 -4.10
CA ILE A 120 -2.00 -23.03 -2.76
C ILE A 120 -0.54 -23.04 -2.26
N LEU A 121 0.43 -23.34 -3.12
CA LEU A 121 1.86 -23.28 -2.76
C LEU A 121 2.29 -21.85 -2.42
N CYS A 122 1.81 -20.84 -3.14
CA CYS A 122 2.07 -19.43 -2.78
C CYS A 122 1.50 -19.08 -1.41
N ALA A 123 0.28 -19.55 -1.09
CA ALA A 123 -0.32 -19.35 0.22
C ALA A 123 0.51 -20.03 1.33
N ALA A 124 0.92 -21.28 1.12
CA ALA A 124 1.77 -22.01 2.07
C ALA A 124 3.11 -21.30 2.28
N ALA A 125 3.77 -20.86 1.20
CA ALA A 125 5.02 -20.10 1.29
C ALA A 125 4.85 -18.80 2.07
N ALA A 126 3.73 -18.08 1.88
CA ALA A 126 3.45 -16.87 2.65
C ALA A 126 3.24 -17.16 4.14
N VAL A 127 2.51 -18.23 4.48
CA VAL A 127 2.32 -18.66 5.88
C VAL A 127 3.66 -18.99 6.54
N VAL A 128 4.53 -19.76 5.86
CA VAL A 128 5.87 -20.06 6.35
C VAL A 128 6.72 -18.79 6.47
N GLY A 129 6.61 -17.86 5.52
CA GLY A 129 7.27 -16.56 5.59
C GLY A 129 6.82 -15.73 6.79
N VAL A 130 5.51 -15.69 7.08
CA VAL A 130 4.99 -15.06 8.31
C VAL A 130 5.52 -15.74 9.56
N ALA A 131 5.52 -17.08 9.60
CA ALA A 131 6.06 -17.83 10.74
C ALA A 131 7.56 -17.57 10.96
N ALA A 132 8.35 -17.42 9.89
CA ALA A 132 9.75 -17.04 9.97
C ALA A 132 9.95 -15.61 10.52
N ILE A 133 9.08 -14.66 10.13
CA ILE A 133 9.09 -13.30 10.68
C ILE A 133 8.67 -13.30 12.15
N MET A 134 7.64 -14.06 12.49
CA MET A 134 7.12 -14.13 13.86
C MET A 134 8.11 -14.71 14.85
N HIS A 135 9.05 -15.54 14.40
CA HIS A 135 10.07 -16.24 15.15
C HIS A 135 9.84 -16.20 16.68
N PRO A 136 9.12 -17.17 17.28
CA PRO A 136 8.60 -17.06 18.63
C PRO A 136 9.72 -16.89 19.65
N GLN A 137 10.00 -15.65 19.97
CA GLN A 137 10.90 -15.22 21.04
C GLN A 137 10.02 -14.70 22.19
N PRO A 138 10.47 -14.74 23.44
CA PRO A 138 9.74 -14.14 24.56
C PRO A 138 9.46 -12.63 24.37
N THR A 139 10.21 -11.98 23.46
CA THR A 139 10.13 -10.55 23.13
C THR A 139 9.33 -10.27 21.87
N THR A 140 8.68 -11.26 21.25
CA THR A 140 7.91 -11.07 20.03
C THR A 140 6.72 -10.14 20.26
N ASP A 141 6.65 -9.03 19.51
CA ASP A 141 5.52 -8.09 19.59
C ASP A 141 4.34 -8.57 18.73
N TYR A 142 3.53 -9.45 19.30
CA TYR A 142 2.33 -9.98 18.64
C TYR A 142 1.30 -8.90 18.30
N LEU A 143 1.26 -7.80 19.07
CA LEU A 143 0.35 -6.69 18.79
C LEU A 143 0.78 -5.93 17.54
N GLY A 144 2.09 -5.68 17.37
CA GLY A 144 2.63 -5.09 16.16
C GLY A 144 2.35 -5.94 14.92
N ILE A 145 2.50 -7.27 15.04
CA ILE A 145 2.14 -8.23 13.98
C ILE A 145 0.65 -8.16 13.67
N ALA A 146 -0.22 -8.11 14.70
CA ALA A 146 -1.66 -8.00 14.50
C ALA A 146 -2.05 -6.72 13.74
N PHE A 147 -1.41 -5.59 14.05
CA PHE A 147 -1.61 -4.35 13.28
C PHE A 147 -1.13 -4.47 11.83
N GLY A 148 0.00 -5.12 11.58
CA GLY A 148 0.49 -5.40 10.22
C GLY A 148 -0.48 -6.28 9.42
N LEU A 149 -1.03 -7.32 10.03
CA LEU A 149 -2.04 -8.19 9.41
C LEU A 149 -3.38 -7.48 9.21
N ALA A 150 -3.79 -6.62 10.15
CA ALA A 150 -4.96 -5.78 9.98
C ALA A 150 -4.79 -4.80 8.80
N ALA A 151 -3.61 -4.19 8.67
CA ALA A 151 -3.28 -3.35 7.51
C ALA A 151 -3.34 -4.15 6.20
N ALA A 152 -2.87 -5.41 6.17
CA ALA A 152 -3.01 -6.31 5.03
C ALA A 152 -4.48 -6.54 4.63
N GLY A 153 -5.34 -6.82 5.61
CA GLY A 153 -6.79 -6.95 5.39
C GLY A 153 -7.41 -5.68 4.83
N CYS A 154 -7.02 -4.52 5.37
CA CYS A 154 -7.44 -3.22 4.86
C CYS A 154 -6.93 -2.98 3.43
N TRP A 155 -5.70 -3.38 3.11
CA TRP A 155 -5.19 -3.23 1.74
C TRP A 155 -5.94 -4.13 0.75
N ALA A 156 -6.27 -5.36 1.13
CA ALA A 156 -7.14 -6.21 0.32
C ALA A 156 -8.50 -5.53 0.06
N ALA A 157 -9.14 -5.00 1.11
CA ALA A 157 -10.39 -4.25 0.98
C ALA A 157 -10.22 -2.99 0.10
N TYR A 158 -9.12 -2.25 0.27
CA TYR A 158 -8.75 -1.10 -0.55
C TYR A 158 -8.71 -1.44 -2.05
N ILE A 159 -8.07 -2.56 -2.42
CA ILE A 159 -7.99 -3.03 -3.81
C ILE A 159 -9.39 -3.28 -4.39
N LEU A 160 -10.26 -3.95 -3.64
CA LEU A 160 -11.62 -4.26 -4.07
C LEU A 160 -12.49 -3.00 -4.17
N LEU A 161 -12.41 -2.13 -3.18
CA LEU A 161 -13.16 -0.87 -3.16
C LEU A 161 -12.71 0.09 -4.25
N ASN A 162 -11.40 0.21 -4.51
CA ASN A 162 -10.91 1.02 -5.63
C ASN A 162 -11.43 0.51 -6.98
N ARG A 163 -11.50 -0.81 -7.18
CA ARG A 163 -12.15 -1.37 -8.38
C ARG A 163 -13.63 -1.02 -8.45
N ALA A 164 -14.34 -1.05 -7.32
CA ALA A 164 -15.75 -0.70 -7.24
C ALA A 164 -15.99 0.80 -7.51
N VAL A 165 -15.14 1.67 -6.98
CA VAL A 165 -15.15 3.12 -7.19
C VAL A 165 -14.81 3.44 -8.65
N GLY A 166 -13.74 2.85 -9.20
CA GLY A 166 -13.29 3.10 -10.58
C GLY A 166 -14.29 2.65 -11.65
N ARG A 167 -15.20 1.71 -11.33
CA ARG A 167 -16.31 1.37 -12.24
C ARG A 167 -17.46 2.36 -12.22
N ARG A 168 -17.55 3.22 -11.20
CA ARG A 168 -18.67 4.14 -10.97
C ARG A 168 -18.31 5.60 -11.17
N LEU A 169 -17.05 5.95 -11.02
CA LEU A 169 -16.54 7.31 -11.09
C LEU A 169 -15.36 7.41 -12.07
N PRO A 170 -15.30 8.42 -12.91
CA PRO A 170 -14.23 8.56 -13.90
C PRO A 170 -12.90 8.95 -13.25
N GLY A 171 -11.83 8.42 -13.79
CA GLY A 171 -10.46 8.77 -13.41
C GLY A 171 -10.18 8.56 -11.92
N VAL A 172 -9.63 9.57 -11.28
CA VAL A 172 -9.19 9.54 -9.88
C VAL A 172 -10.12 10.26 -8.91
N GLN A 173 -11.28 10.73 -9.39
CA GLN A 173 -12.22 11.54 -8.60
C GLN A 173 -12.69 10.82 -7.33
N GLY A 174 -13.03 9.54 -7.44
CA GLY A 174 -13.51 8.76 -6.30
C GLY A 174 -12.43 8.56 -5.23
N THR A 175 -11.21 8.23 -5.63
CA THR A 175 -10.08 8.05 -4.70
C THR A 175 -9.68 9.37 -4.04
N ALA A 176 -9.68 10.48 -4.78
CA ALA A 176 -9.41 11.80 -4.22
C ALA A 176 -10.51 12.23 -3.22
N THR A 177 -11.78 11.96 -3.54
CA THR A 177 -12.90 12.23 -2.61
C THR A 177 -12.75 11.35 -1.35
N ALA A 178 -12.39 10.08 -1.50
CA ALA A 178 -12.15 9.19 -0.35
C ALA A 178 -11.00 9.70 0.53
N ALA A 179 -9.91 10.21 -0.06
CA ALA A 179 -8.81 10.82 0.70
C ALA A 179 -9.28 12.08 1.46
N GLY A 180 -10.10 12.94 0.82
CA GLY A 180 -10.69 14.10 1.47
C GLY A 180 -11.61 13.72 2.63
N VAL A 181 -12.49 12.75 2.44
CA VAL A 181 -13.38 12.25 3.50
C VAL A 181 -12.56 11.59 4.62
N SER A 182 -11.50 10.82 4.29
CA SER A 182 -10.61 10.25 5.28
C SER A 182 -9.95 11.33 6.13
N ALA A 183 -9.45 12.41 5.52
CA ALA A 183 -8.89 13.55 6.25
C ALA A 183 -9.94 14.18 7.19
N LEU A 184 -11.18 14.35 6.75
CA LEU A 184 -12.27 14.86 7.59
C LEU A 184 -12.56 13.95 8.79
N LEU A 185 -12.57 12.61 8.58
CA LEU A 185 -12.76 11.64 9.66
C LEU A 185 -11.62 11.69 10.69
N PHE A 186 -10.42 12.10 10.28
CA PHE A 186 -9.27 12.22 11.15
C PHE A 186 -9.17 13.59 11.86
N ILE A 187 -10.07 14.56 11.58
CA ILE A 187 -10.10 15.85 12.33
C ILE A 187 -10.26 15.62 13.83
N PRO A 188 -11.31 14.89 14.33
CA PRO A 188 -11.45 14.72 15.78
C PRO A 188 -10.29 13.95 16.40
N VAL A 189 -9.73 12.97 15.68
CA VAL A 189 -8.54 12.23 16.12
C VAL A 189 -7.34 13.17 16.25
N GLY A 190 -7.11 14.03 15.25
CA GLY A 190 -6.03 15.01 15.26
C GLY A 190 -6.17 16.03 16.37
N VAL A 191 -7.39 16.55 16.61
CA VAL A 191 -7.66 17.47 17.72
C VAL A 191 -7.28 16.81 19.05
N VAL A 192 -7.75 15.61 19.32
CA VAL A 192 -7.46 14.90 20.58
C VAL A 192 -5.94 14.65 20.71
N VAL A 193 -5.31 14.11 19.68
CA VAL A 193 -3.88 13.78 19.71
C VAL A 193 -3.04 15.03 19.95
N PHE A 194 -3.29 16.12 19.23
CA PHE A 194 -2.46 17.32 19.32
C PHE A 194 -2.76 18.19 20.55
N LEU A 195 -3.90 18.00 21.21
CA LEU A 195 -4.16 18.58 22.54
C LEU A 195 -3.41 17.81 23.63
N VAL A 196 -3.30 16.49 23.51
CA VAL A 196 -2.61 15.64 24.49
C VAL A 196 -1.09 15.64 24.25
N THR A 197 -0.68 15.58 22.98
CA THR A 197 0.73 15.54 22.55
C THR A 197 0.99 16.68 21.54
N PRO A 198 1.23 17.91 22.01
CA PRO A 198 1.47 19.05 21.13
C PRO A 198 2.64 18.78 20.17
N PRO A 199 2.48 18.97 18.86
CA PRO A 199 3.53 18.70 17.91
C PRO A 199 4.65 19.72 18.01
N SER A 200 5.90 19.27 18.07
CA SER A 200 7.03 20.16 17.85
C SER A 200 7.14 20.53 16.36
N PRO A 201 7.75 21.67 16.01
CA PRO A 201 7.96 22.05 14.61
C PRO A 201 8.71 20.97 13.82
N ALA A 202 9.70 20.31 14.41
CA ALA A 202 10.45 19.21 13.80
C ALA A 202 9.57 17.99 13.53
N ALA A 203 8.76 17.56 14.52
CA ALA A 203 7.83 16.43 14.35
C ALA A 203 6.80 16.72 13.26
N LEU A 204 6.30 17.96 13.19
CA LEU A 204 5.37 18.37 12.13
C LEU A 204 6.05 18.34 10.75
N CYS A 205 7.29 18.82 10.64
CA CYS A 205 8.07 18.73 9.40
C CYS A 205 8.27 17.28 8.95
N TYR A 206 8.62 16.35 9.85
CA TYR A 206 8.74 14.92 9.52
C TYR A 206 7.41 14.33 9.07
N ALA A 207 6.31 14.64 9.76
CA ALA A 207 4.99 14.13 9.38
C ALA A 207 4.51 14.69 8.03
N VAL A 208 4.75 15.96 7.74
CA VAL A 208 4.45 16.57 6.42
C VAL A 208 5.34 15.95 5.34
N ALA A 209 6.64 15.80 5.58
CA ALA A 209 7.56 15.14 4.65
C ALA A 209 7.10 13.69 4.37
N ALA A 210 6.66 12.95 5.38
CA ALA A 210 6.06 11.64 5.22
C ALA A 210 4.81 11.70 4.34
N GLY A 211 3.94 12.67 4.53
CA GLY A 211 2.75 12.88 3.71
C GLY A 211 3.10 13.16 2.24
N VAL A 212 4.12 13.98 2.00
CA VAL A 212 4.59 14.27 0.63
C VAL A 212 5.23 13.04 0.00
N LEU A 213 6.22 12.44 0.66
CA LEU A 213 7.02 11.34 0.11
C LEU A 213 6.25 10.02 0.01
N ALA A 214 5.36 9.73 0.95
CA ALA A 214 4.61 8.47 0.98
C ALA A 214 3.16 8.58 0.48
N SER A 215 2.72 9.77 0.05
CA SER A 215 1.38 9.94 -0.53
C SER A 215 1.42 10.75 -1.82
N ALA A 216 1.88 12.01 -1.78
CA ALA A 216 1.81 12.90 -2.94
C ALA A 216 2.71 12.43 -4.10
N VAL A 217 3.99 12.15 -3.81
CA VAL A 217 4.96 11.72 -4.81
C VAL A 217 4.59 10.37 -5.43
N PRO A 218 4.30 9.31 -4.64
CA PRO A 218 3.89 8.02 -5.19
C PRO A 218 2.64 8.13 -6.05
N TYR A 219 1.65 8.89 -5.61
CA TYR A 219 0.41 9.01 -6.36
C TYR A 219 0.60 9.61 -7.75
N VAL A 220 1.37 10.71 -7.84
CA VAL A 220 1.68 11.35 -9.13
C VAL A 220 2.56 10.43 -9.99
N ALA A 221 3.57 9.82 -9.39
CA ALA A 221 4.47 8.90 -10.08
C ALA A 221 3.73 7.67 -10.63
N ASP A 222 2.82 7.09 -9.85
CA ASP A 222 2.03 5.93 -10.25
C ASP A 222 1.08 6.27 -11.40
N LEU A 223 0.45 7.46 -11.39
CA LEU A 223 -0.37 7.93 -12.52
C LEU A 223 0.45 8.07 -13.80
N ILE A 224 1.66 8.61 -13.72
CA ILE A 224 2.57 8.76 -14.86
C ILE A 224 3.01 7.38 -15.35
N ALA A 225 3.36 6.49 -14.44
CA ALA A 225 3.85 5.17 -14.74
C ALA A 225 2.78 4.30 -15.41
N LEU A 226 1.54 4.30 -14.92
CA LEU A 226 0.42 3.54 -15.50
C LEU A 226 0.10 3.92 -16.96
N ARG A 227 0.49 5.12 -17.38
CA ARG A 227 0.41 5.53 -18.80
C ARG A 227 1.54 5.00 -19.67
N ARG A 228 2.65 4.54 -19.06
CA ARG A 228 3.90 4.14 -19.74
C ARG A 228 4.19 2.66 -19.63
N VAL A 229 3.67 2.01 -18.59
CA VAL A 229 3.94 0.60 -18.27
C VAL A 229 2.66 -0.20 -18.27
N PRO A 230 2.64 -1.40 -18.84
CA PRO A 230 1.49 -2.29 -18.70
C PRO A 230 1.18 -2.57 -17.21
N ALA A 231 -0.10 -2.61 -16.84
CA ALA A 231 -0.54 -2.91 -15.47
C ALA A 231 0.10 -4.19 -14.88
N ARG A 232 0.50 -5.08 -15.77
CA ARG A 232 1.25 -6.30 -15.43
C ARG A 232 2.62 -6.00 -14.80
N LEU A 233 3.40 -5.15 -15.44
CA LEU A 233 4.73 -4.80 -14.98
C LEU A 233 4.63 -3.93 -13.73
N PHE A 234 3.64 -3.04 -13.67
CA PHE A 234 3.31 -2.25 -12.49
C PHE A 234 3.13 -3.15 -11.24
N SER A 235 2.24 -4.15 -11.30
CA SER A 235 1.97 -5.03 -10.15
C SER A 235 3.19 -5.85 -9.71
N LEU A 236 4.04 -6.28 -10.67
CA LEU A 236 5.27 -7.01 -10.36
C LEU A 236 6.29 -6.10 -9.67
N LEU A 237 6.44 -4.87 -10.16
CA LEU A 237 7.37 -3.90 -9.58
C LEU A 237 6.92 -3.45 -8.19
N MET A 238 5.61 -3.39 -7.93
CA MET A 238 5.12 -3.09 -6.58
C MET A 238 5.54 -4.14 -5.54
N SER A 239 5.75 -5.40 -5.94
CA SER A 239 6.21 -6.46 -5.02
C SER A 239 7.64 -6.25 -4.49
N ILE A 240 8.39 -5.27 -4.99
CA ILE A 240 9.71 -4.91 -4.47
C ILE A 240 9.63 -4.05 -3.19
N GLN A 241 8.47 -3.49 -2.89
CA GLN A 241 8.31 -2.57 -1.75
C GLN A 241 8.79 -3.13 -0.40
N PRO A 242 8.52 -4.40 -0.02
CA PRO A 242 9.06 -4.96 1.22
C PRO A 242 10.59 -4.97 1.27
N ILE A 243 11.25 -5.18 0.13
CA ILE A 243 12.71 -5.14 0.04
C ILE A 243 13.20 -3.71 0.29
N PHE A 244 12.58 -2.70 -0.36
CA PHE A 244 12.91 -1.30 -0.10
C PHE A 244 12.63 -0.90 1.34
N ALA A 245 11.50 -1.36 1.93
CA ALA A 245 11.18 -1.13 3.32
C ALA A 245 12.26 -1.68 4.27
N ALA A 246 12.70 -2.92 4.04
CA ALA A 246 13.75 -3.56 4.81
C ALA A 246 15.09 -2.81 4.70
N LEU A 247 15.48 -2.43 3.48
CA LEU A 247 16.73 -1.68 3.25
C LEU A 247 16.67 -0.27 3.85
N VAL A 248 15.58 0.45 3.65
CA VAL A 248 15.39 1.79 4.23
C VAL A 248 15.34 1.73 5.73
N GLY A 249 14.65 0.74 6.31
CA GLY A 249 14.62 0.48 7.75
C GLY A 249 16.01 0.20 8.32
N ALA A 250 16.81 -0.62 7.64
CA ALA A 250 18.18 -0.91 8.04
C ALA A 250 19.09 0.32 7.98
N VAL A 251 19.01 1.12 6.91
CA VAL A 251 19.92 2.26 6.68
C VAL A 251 19.52 3.50 7.47
N LEU A 252 18.23 3.91 7.43
CA LEU A 252 17.77 5.16 8.06
C LEU A 252 17.37 4.97 9.53
N LEU A 253 16.79 3.81 9.86
CA LEU A 253 16.25 3.56 11.20
C LEU A 253 17.16 2.63 12.02
N SER A 254 18.33 2.24 11.47
CA SER A 254 19.29 1.32 12.10
C SER A 254 18.65 0.00 12.57
N GLN A 255 17.58 -0.44 11.89
CA GLN A 255 16.88 -1.68 12.18
C GLN A 255 17.71 -2.87 11.73
N ARG A 256 17.96 -3.82 12.64
CA ARG A 256 18.71 -5.03 12.33
C ARG A 256 17.75 -6.18 12.12
N LEU A 257 17.69 -6.69 10.90
CA LEU A 257 16.94 -7.88 10.57
C LEU A 257 17.84 -9.11 10.61
N GLY A 258 17.39 -10.15 11.30
CA GLY A 258 18.05 -11.44 11.33
C GLY A 258 17.86 -12.24 10.05
N LEU A 259 18.60 -13.36 9.91
CA LEU A 259 18.50 -14.22 8.72
C LEU A 259 17.10 -14.78 8.50
N LEU A 260 16.38 -15.15 9.57
CA LEU A 260 15.02 -15.68 9.48
C LEU A 260 14.01 -14.62 9.00
N GLU A 261 14.17 -13.37 9.43
CA GLU A 261 13.34 -12.25 8.99
C GLU A 261 13.58 -11.96 7.51
N TRP A 262 14.83 -11.94 7.07
CA TRP A 262 15.17 -11.82 5.64
C TRP A 262 14.61 -12.97 4.81
N ALA A 263 14.70 -14.21 5.32
CA ALA A 263 14.10 -15.37 4.65
C ALA A 263 12.57 -15.23 4.56
N GLY A 264 11.90 -14.79 5.62
CA GLY A 264 10.47 -14.53 5.64
C GLY A 264 10.04 -13.45 4.63
N ILE A 265 10.79 -12.34 4.56
CA ILE A 265 10.58 -11.28 3.56
C ILE A 265 10.71 -11.86 2.14
N ALA A 266 11.78 -12.60 1.88
CA ALA A 266 12.03 -13.22 0.56
C ALA A 266 10.91 -14.20 0.18
N MET A 267 10.42 -15.00 1.12
CA MET A 267 9.32 -15.94 0.90
C MET A 267 8.00 -15.23 0.57
N ILE A 268 7.65 -14.17 1.30
CA ILE A 268 6.42 -13.41 1.05
C ILE A 268 6.51 -12.67 -0.29
N VAL A 269 7.63 -12.05 -0.60
CA VAL A 269 7.86 -11.39 -1.90
C VAL A 269 7.79 -12.41 -3.04
N GLY A 270 8.46 -13.57 -2.88
CA GLY A 270 8.41 -14.66 -3.85
C GLY A 270 7.00 -15.21 -4.07
N ALA A 271 6.23 -15.38 -2.99
CA ALA A 271 4.83 -15.79 -3.04
C ALA A 271 3.97 -14.77 -3.79
N ASN A 272 4.13 -13.46 -3.51
CA ASN A 272 3.41 -12.39 -4.21
C ASN A 272 3.71 -12.40 -5.71
N VAL A 273 4.98 -12.43 -6.09
CA VAL A 273 5.41 -12.46 -7.50
C VAL A 273 4.85 -13.71 -8.21
N SER A 274 4.99 -14.88 -7.60
CA SER A 274 4.51 -16.14 -8.15
C SER A 274 2.99 -16.15 -8.31
N ALA A 275 2.23 -15.70 -7.31
CA ALA A 275 0.77 -15.61 -7.36
C ALA A 275 0.30 -14.67 -8.48
N LEU A 276 0.95 -13.52 -8.65
CA LEU A 276 0.68 -12.59 -9.74
C LEU A 276 0.95 -13.20 -11.13
N LEU A 277 1.99 -13.99 -11.28
CA LEU A 277 2.31 -14.68 -12.54
C LEU A 277 1.31 -15.80 -12.85
N LEU A 278 0.89 -16.58 -11.84
CA LEU A 278 -0.07 -17.68 -11.98
C LEU A 278 -1.48 -17.17 -12.30
N ALA A 279 -1.96 -16.15 -11.61
CA ALA A 279 -3.27 -15.55 -11.85
C ALA A 279 -3.45 -15.11 -13.30
N ARG A 280 -2.38 -14.74 -13.97
CA ARG A 280 -2.35 -14.29 -15.37
C ARG A 280 -2.37 -15.43 -16.40
N ARG A 281 -1.68 -16.54 -16.08
CA ARG A 281 -1.71 -17.72 -16.94
C ARG A 281 -3.13 -18.28 -17.05
N SER A 282 -3.92 -18.19 -15.97
CA SER A 282 -5.32 -18.62 -15.98
C SER A 282 -6.21 -17.70 -16.84
N GLN A 283 -6.02 -16.38 -16.78
CA GLN A 283 -6.79 -15.44 -17.60
C GLN A 283 -6.51 -15.58 -19.10
N SER A 284 -5.24 -15.75 -19.49
CA SER A 284 -4.88 -15.91 -20.90
C SER A 284 -5.45 -17.23 -21.50
N ARG A 285 -5.49 -18.30 -20.70
CA ARG A 285 -6.09 -19.57 -21.11
C ARG A 285 -7.61 -19.45 -21.29
N SER A 286 -8.31 -18.78 -20.39
CA SER A 286 -9.76 -18.55 -20.49
C SER A 286 -10.12 -17.70 -21.71
N SER A 287 -9.35 -16.65 -22.00
CA SER A 287 -9.56 -15.79 -23.17
C SER A 287 -9.32 -16.52 -24.49
N SER A 288 -8.27 -17.36 -24.55
CA SER A 288 -7.97 -18.19 -25.73
C SER A 288 -9.03 -19.31 -25.94
N ALA A 289 -9.60 -19.85 -24.86
CA ALA A 289 -10.69 -20.81 -24.94
C ALA A 289 -11.96 -20.16 -25.47
N TYR A 290 -12.31 -18.98 -25.01
CA TYR A 290 -13.48 -18.22 -25.45
C TYR A 290 -13.42 -17.87 -26.95
N LEU A 291 -12.24 -17.48 -27.44
CA LEU A 291 -12.02 -17.15 -28.86
C LEU A 291 -12.09 -18.39 -29.78
N ARG A 292 -11.86 -19.61 -29.26
CA ARG A 292 -11.97 -20.86 -30.01
C ARG A 292 -13.40 -21.42 -30.06
N THR A 293 -14.29 -20.95 -29.18
CA THR A 293 -15.68 -21.43 -29.07
C THR A 293 -16.71 -20.40 -29.57
N ALA A 294 -16.28 -19.21 -30.04
CA ALA A 294 -17.16 -18.26 -30.67
C ALA A 294 -17.64 -18.81 -32.01
N PRO A 295 -18.95 -18.94 -32.24
CA PRO A 295 -19.49 -19.37 -33.56
C PRO A 295 -19.22 -18.23 -34.55
N GLU A 296 -18.89 -18.63 -35.81
CA GLU A 296 -18.76 -17.73 -36.96
C GLU A 296 -20.10 -17.07 -37.34
#